data_15428d0d431059257f5634fc2ccad81f
#
_entry.id   15428d0d431059257f5634fc2ccad81f
#
_cell.length_a   1.000
_cell.length_b   1.000
_cell.length_c   1.000
_cell.angle_alpha   90.00
_cell.angle_beta   90.00
_cell.angle_gamma   90.00
#
_symmetry.space_group_name_H-M   'P 1'
#
loop_
_entity.id
_entity.type
_entity.pdbx_description
1 polymer ?
#
loop_
_entity_poly.entity_id
_entity_poly.type
_entity_poly.pdbx_seq_one_letter_code
_entity_poly.pdbx_strand_id
1 'polypeptide(L)'
;MDSQAGVEFYDGILCAGFINIHSHLELAYLRGAIAEGEGFAAFADSMARVRNNFSEQEQLSAIAKADEEMWQEGVDAVGDIVNGSTSFATKATSRILYHNFAEVFGLRRCNLEEQKRLLQEPNTTLTPHSTYSVTDAAFKEVCNTTSQSPLSIHFLETEDEVLLYNGQGRLHEWYSQVGFECDFLDYGSPAKRIAATIPPQRSVILVHNTVLSPSDVEMLSDHFTAPIYWALCPRSNEYISRQKPQSVELLRAGAKNICIGTDSLASNRSLSMVEELKMFHNIPLAEMLTWATLNGAKALGIDDDFGTIEVGKKSGIVNISGVDLSNLTLTPNSHAKRIL
;
A
#
# COMPACT_ATOMS: atom_id res chain seq x y z
N MET A 1 33.14 10.71 31.54
CA MET A 1 32.38 11.31 30.44
C MET A 1 31.50 12.37 31.07
N ASP A 2 31.77 13.62 30.82
CA ASP A 2 30.93 14.70 31.33
C ASP A 2 29.56 14.60 30.66
N SER A 3 28.51 14.31 31.45
CA SER A 3 27.14 14.38 30.96
C SER A 3 26.82 15.82 30.61
N GLN A 4 26.86 16.18 29.33
CA GLN A 4 26.29 17.45 28.89
C GLN A 4 24.78 17.38 29.17
N ALA A 5 24.31 18.26 30.03
CA ALA A 5 22.88 18.38 30.32
C ALA A 5 22.12 18.68 29.01
N GLY A 6 21.14 17.84 28.69
CA GLY A 6 20.31 17.95 27.47
C GLY A 6 20.73 17.08 26.30
N VAL A 7 21.66 16.15 26.46
CA VAL A 7 21.97 15.12 25.44
C VAL A 7 21.29 13.81 25.78
N GLU A 8 20.47 13.32 24.86
CA GLU A 8 19.86 11.99 24.94
C GLU A 8 20.61 11.03 24.01
N PHE A 9 20.79 9.79 24.47
CA PHE A 9 21.47 8.74 23.71
C PHE A 9 20.48 7.64 23.37
N TYR A 10 20.43 7.25 22.10
CA TYR A 10 19.60 6.15 21.60
C TYR A 10 20.51 5.07 21.01
N ASP A 11 20.23 3.82 21.36
CA ASP A 11 20.87 2.66 20.74
C ASP A 11 20.15 2.32 19.44
N GLY A 12 20.90 2.11 18.35
CA GLY A 12 20.35 1.75 17.06
C GLY A 12 20.59 2.82 15.96
N ILE A 13 19.62 2.98 15.08
CA ILE A 13 19.66 3.89 13.93
C ILE A 13 18.54 4.93 14.05
N LEU A 14 18.86 6.18 13.78
CA LEU A 14 17.87 7.26 13.63
C LEU A 14 17.54 7.45 12.16
N CYS A 15 16.26 7.53 11.82
CA CYS A 15 15.79 7.87 10.49
C CYS A 15 14.61 8.87 10.56
N ALA A 16 14.19 9.39 9.40
CA ALA A 16 12.96 10.15 9.27
C ALA A 16 11.74 9.27 9.54
N GLY A 17 10.62 9.88 9.92
CA GLY A 17 9.36 9.18 10.06
C GLY A 17 8.95 8.45 8.79
N PHE A 18 8.35 7.29 8.95
CA PHE A 18 7.96 6.40 7.86
C PHE A 18 6.75 6.95 7.09
N ILE A 19 6.71 6.63 5.81
CA ILE A 19 5.56 6.86 4.93
C ILE A 19 5.03 5.50 4.50
N ASN A 20 3.91 5.09 5.07
CA ASN A 20 3.20 3.88 4.69
C ASN A 20 2.37 4.16 3.43
N ILE A 21 2.86 3.78 2.26
CA ILE A 21 2.25 4.20 0.99
C ILE A 21 0.94 3.48 0.65
N HIS A 22 0.64 2.39 1.32
CA HIS A 22 -0.58 1.61 1.08
C HIS A 22 -1.05 0.91 2.35
N SER A 23 -2.23 1.28 2.79
CA SER A 23 -2.92 0.67 3.93
C SER A 23 -4.44 0.69 3.72
N HIS A 24 -5.18 -0.12 4.49
CA HIS A 24 -6.63 -0.10 4.59
C HIS A 24 -6.99 0.00 6.08
N LEU A 25 -6.85 1.19 6.64
CA LEU A 25 -7.07 1.42 8.08
C LEU A 25 -8.48 1.01 8.53
N GLU A 26 -9.47 1.20 7.67
CA GLU A 26 -10.87 0.82 7.94
C GLU A 26 -11.06 -0.70 8.18
N LEU A 27 -10.11 -1.55 7.75
CA LEU A 27 -10.13 -3.01 7.95
C LEU A 27 -9.36 -3.46 9.21
N ALA A 28 -8.95 -2.54 10.08
CA ALA A 28 -8.17 -2.86 11.27
C ALA A 28 -8.85 -3.86 12.23
N TYR A 29 -10.17 -3.88 12.25
CA TYR A 29 -10.97 -4.82 13.05
C TYR A 29 -10.89 -6.28 12.61
N LEU A 30 -10.35 -6.54 11.41
CA LEU A 30 -10.18 -7.89 10.87
C LEU A 30 -8.87 -8.55 11.26
N ARG A 31 -8.07 -7.95 12.13
CA ARG A 31 -6.79 -8.51 12.61
C ARG A 31 -6.97 -9.94 13.12
N GLY A 32 -6.34 -10.90 12.43
CA GLY A 32 -6.40 -12.32 12.77
C GLY A 32 -7.75 -13.01 12.52
N ALA A 33 -8.69 -12.35 11.86
CA ALA A 33 -10.01 -12.93 11.56
C ALA A 33 -10.01 -13.82 10.32
N ILE A 34 -8.99 -13.73 9.48
CA ILE A 34 -8.86 -14.47 8.22
C ILE A 34 -7.64 -15.41 8.33
N ALA A 35 -7.78 -16.63 7.84
CA ALA A 35 -6.70 -17.63 7.86
C ALA A 35 -5.57 -17.26 6.89
N GLU A 36 -4.33 -17.56 7.30
CA GLU A 36 -3.14 -17.28 6.52
C GLU A 36 -2.84 -18.39 5.48
N GLY A 37 -2.36 -18.00 4.31
CA GLY A 37 -1.76 -18.90 3.33
C GLY A 37 -2.73 -19.74 2.51
N GLU A 38 -4.02 -19.42 2.54
CA GLU A 38 -5.06 -20.13 1.79
C GLU A 38 -5.18 -19.67 0.32
N GLY A 39 -4.45 -18.62 -0.05
CA GLY A 39 -4.47 -18.00 -1.38
C GLY A 39 -5.54 -16.93 -1.54
N PHE A 40 -5.42 -16.16 -2.62
CA PHE A 40 -6.22 -14.95 -2.85
C PHE A 40 -7.73 -15.20 -2.91
N ALA A 41 -8.18 -16.24 -3.63
CA ALA A 41 -9.61 -16.54 -3.75
C ALA A 41 -10.25 -16.90 -2.40
N ALA A 42 -9.54 -17.68 -1.57
CA ALA A 42 -10.03 -18.05 -0.24
C ALA A 42 -10.00 -16.84 0.71
N PHE A 43 -9.02 -15.96 0.58
CA PHE A 43 -8.95 -14.68 1.32
C PHE A 43 -10.16 -13.81 0.98
N ALA A 44 -10.46 -13.58 -0.31
CA ALA A 44 -11.58 -12.76 -0.76
C ALA A 44 -12.94 -13.31 -0.29
N ASP A 45 -13.13 -14.62 -0.35
CA ASP A 45 -14.34 -15.31 0.13
C ASP A 45 -14.48 -15.20 1.67
N SER A 46 -13.37 -15.37 2.41
CA SER A 46 -13.35 -15.19 3.86
C SER A 46 -13.65 -13.75 4.27
N MET A 47 -13.06 -12.76 3.57
CA MET A 47 -13.37 -11.35 3.76
C MET A 47 -14.86 -11.07 3.62
N ALA A 48 -15.50 -11.58 2.57
CA ALA A 48 -16.93 -11.38 2.34
C ALA A 48 -17.79 -11.97 3.47
N ARG A 49 -17.36 -13.08 4.08
CA ARG A 49 -18.08 -13.75 5.18
C ARG A 49 -17.90 -13.08 6.53
N VAL A 50 -16.69 -12.59 6.85
CA VAL A 50 -16.39 -12.14 8.22
C VAL A 50 -16.57 -10.64 8.42
N ARG A 51 -16.47 -9.82 7.38
CA ARG A 51 -16.47 -8.35 7.49
C ARG A 51 -17.69 -7.76 8.21
N ASN A 52 -18.84 -8.43 8.17
CA ASN A 52 -20.09 -7.97 8.78
C ASN A 52 -20.33 -8.53 10.19
N ASN A 53 -19.38 -9.28 10.76
CA ASN A 53 -19.54 -9.92 12.08
C ASN A 53 -19.14 -9.00 13.24
N PHE A 54 -18.74 -7.77 12.97
CA PHE A 54 -18.23 -6.82 13.96
C PHE A 54 -19.17 -5.62 14.07
N SER A 55 -19.43 -5.20 15.30
CA SER A 55 -20.19 -3.99 15.59
C SER A 55 -19.41 -2.73 15.15
N GLU A 56 -20.12 -1.64 14.91
CA GLU A 56 -19.52 -0.35 14.61
C GLU A 56 -18.53 0.10 15.71
N GLN A 57 -18.85 -0.15 16.98
CA GLN A 57 -17.97 0.18 18.11
C GLN A 57 -16.65 -0.60 18.08
N GLU A 58 -16.68 -1.88 17.71
CA GLU A 58 -15.46 -2.70 17.55
C GLU A 58 -14.62 -2.18 16.38
N GLN A 59 -15.26 -1.83 15.27
CA GLN A 59 -14.57 -1.25 14.10
C GLN A 59 -13.87 0.06 14.47
N LEU A 60 -14.58 1.02 15.06
CA LEU A 60 -14.04 2.31 15.48
C LEU A 60 -12.89 2.16 16.49
N SER A 61 -13.05 1.26 17.47
CA SER A 61 -12.00 1.00 18.47
C SER A 61 -10.73 0.42 17.82
N ALA A 62 -10.89 -0.51 16.88
CA ALA A 62 -9.76 -1.12 16.16
C ALA A 62 -9.03 -0.10 15.27
N ILE A 63 -9.78 0.76 14.58
CA ILE A 63 -9.25 1.85 13.75
C ILE A 63 -8.42 2.82 14.60
N ALA A 64 -8.96 3.31 15.72
CA ALA A 64 -8.25 4.23 16.60
C ALA A 64 -6.97 3.59 17.20
N LYS A 65 -7.04 2.30 17.54
CA LYS A 65 -5.88 1.56 18.04
C LYS A 65 -4.80 1.40 16.98
N ALA A 66 -5.17 1.07 15.74
CA ALA A 66 -4.22 0.90 14.64
C ALA A 66 -3.54 2.23 14.25
N ASP A 67 -4.28 3.34 14.25
CA ASP A 67 -3.75 4.69 14.08
C ASP A 67 -2.67 5.01 15.14
N GLU A 68 -2.98 4.81 16.42
CA GLU A 68 -2.04 5.04 17.51
C GLU A 68 -0.81 4.12 17.44
N GLU A 69 -0.97 2.83 17.11
CA GLU A 69 0.14 1.89 16.92
C GLU A 69 1.08 2.38 15.79
N MET A 70 0.55 2.78 14.65
CA MET A 70 1.36 3.34 13.54
C MET A 70 2.11 4.60 13.97
N TRP A 71 1.43 5.52 14.68
CA TRP A 71 2.08 6.73 15.16
C TRP A 71 3.24 6.44 16.11
N GLN A 72 3.04 5.55 17.08
CA GLN A 72 4.07 5.17 18.06
C GLN A 72 5.28 4.52 17.40
N GLU A 73 5.07 3.76 16.32
CA GLU A 73 6.13 3.13 15.53
C GLU A 73 6.77 4.10 14.51
N GLY A 74 6.34 5.35 14.47
CA GLY A 74 7.00 6.41 13.72
C GLY A 74 6.46 6.65 12.32
N VAL A 75 5.22 6.27 12.01
CA VAL A 75 4.58 6.61 10.73
C VAL A 75 4.14 8.08 10.74
N ASP A 76 4.64 8.87 9.79
CA ASP A 76 4.29 10.29 9.60
C ASP A 76 3.10 10.47 8.65
N ALA A 77 3.04 9.66 7.58
CA ALA A 77 1.96 9.75 6.62
C ALA A 77 1.57 8.37 6.06
N VAL A 78 0.31 8.27 5.62
CA VAL A 78 -0.27 7.05 5.07
C VAL A 78 -1.03 7.36 3.78
N GLY A 79 -0.77 6.59 2.73
CA GLY A 79 -1.66 6.43 1.59
C GLY A 79 -2.69 5.37 1.92
N ASP A 80 -3.90 5.79 2.29
CA ASP A 80 -4.92 4.90 2.84
C ASP A 80 -6.06 4.68 1.87
N ILE A 81 -6.39 3.43 1.61
CA ILE A 81 -7.54 3.02 0.80
C ILE A 81 -8.81 3.15 1.64
N VAL A 82 -9.83 3.79 1.10
CA VAL A 82 -11.11 3.98 1.78
C VAL A 82 -12.28 3.51 0.91
N ASN A 83 -13.16 2.73 1.51
CA ASN A 83 -14.39 2.24 0.89
C ASN A 83 -15.65 2.85 1.53
N GLY A 84 -15.48 3.47 2.69
CA GLY A 84 -16.54 4.11 3.46
C GLY A 84 -16.04 5.27 4.31
N SER A 85 -16.89 5.78 5.19
CA SER A 85 -16.58 6.94 6.04
C SER A 85 -16.07 6.56 7.44
N THR A 86 -15.94 5.29 7.77
CA THR A 86 -15.73 4.80 9.14
C THR A 86 -14.41 5.29 9.75
N SER A 87 -13.35 5.44 8.94
CA SER A 87 -12.02 5.87 9.43
C SER A 87 -11.86 7.39 9.57
N PHE A 88 -12.71 8.22 8.94
CA PHE A 88 -12.49 9.67 8.88
C PHE A 88 -12.55 10.36 10.23
N ALA A 89 -13.40 9.90 11.16
CA ALA A 89 -13.45 10.48 12.50
C ALA A 89 -12.12 10.33 13.25
N THR A 90 -11.47 9.17 13.16
CA THR A 90 -10.12 8.93 13.71
C THR A 90 -9.08 9.79 12.98
N LYS A 91 -9.10 9.81 11.65
CA LYS A 91 -8.15 10.58 10.83
C LYS A 91 -8.21 12.08 11.10
N ALA A 92 -9.40 12.62 11.36
CA ALA A 92 -9.60 14.04 11.68
C ALA A 92 -8.88 14.49 12.97
N THR A 93 -8.59 13.57 13.88
CA THR A 93 -7.90 13.83 15.15
C THR A 93 -6.51 13.20 15.22
N SER A 94 -6.11 12.46 14.18
CA SER A 94 -4.83 11.79 14.08
C SER A 94 -3.67 12.80 13.95
N ARG A 95 -2.53 12.38 14.42
CA ARG A 95 -1.23 13.07 14.19
C ARG A 95 -0.57 12.63 12.88
N ILE A 96 -1.05 11.53 12.30
CA ILE A 96 -0.60 11.01 11.00
C ILE A 96 -1.29 11.79 9.88
N LEU A 97 -0.53 12.16 8.86
CA LEU A 97 -1.09 12.75 7.63
C LEU A 97 -1.66 11.63 6.74
N TYR A 98 -2.97 11.69 6.47
CA TYR A 98 -3.61 10.74 5.56
C TYR A 98 -3.85 11.35 4.18
N HIS A 99 -3.45 10.61 3.14
CA HIS A 99 -3.98 10.77 1.79
C HIS A 99 -4.93 9.61 1.53
N ASN A 100 -6.21 9.93 1.29
CA ASN A 100 -7.27 8.92 1.14
C ASN A 100 -7.50 8.61 -0.34
N PHE A 101 -7.39 7.35 -0.69
CA PHE A 101 -7.75 6.84 -2.02
C PHE A 101 -9.14 6.21 -1.95
N ALA A 102 -10.17 6.95 -2.36
CA ALA A 102 -11.56 6.45 -2.45
C ALA A 102 -11.65 5.42 -3.58
N GLU A 103 -11.80 4.17 -3.20
CA GLU A 103 -11.56 3.02 -4.05
C GLU A 103 -12.80 2.62 -4.85
N VAL A 104 -12.70 2.68 -6.16
CA VAL A 104 -13.77 2.31 -7.09
C VAL A 104 -13.62 0.84 -7.51
N PHE A 105 -14.67 0.06 -7.29
CA PHE A 105 -14.73 -1.35 -7.70
C PHE A 105 -16.17 -1.78 -8.05
N GLY A 106 -16.29 -2.97 -8.61
CA GLY A 106 -17.54 -3.64 -8.93
C GLY A 106 -17.72 -3.91 -10.42
N LEU A 107 -18.04 -5.17 -10.75
CA LEU A 107 -18.26 -5.65 -12.11
C LEU A 107 -19.73 -5.68 -12.50
N ARG A 108 -20.66 -5.82 -11.54
CA ARG A 108 -22.11 -5.72 -11.78
C ARG A 108 -22.66 -4.36 -11.39
N ARG A 109 -22.29 -3.92 -10.21
CA ARG A 109 -22.66 -2.63 -9.65
C ARG A 109 -21.37 -1.96 -9.19
N CYS A 110 -20.93 -1.00 -9.98
CA CYS A 110 -19.79 -0.17 -9.62
C CYS A 110 -20.20 0.84 -8.54
N ASN A 111 -19.35 1.01 -7.53
CA ASN A 111 -19.57 1.93 -6.41
C ASN A 111 -19.12 3.37 -6.71
N LEU A 112 -18.88 3.73 -7.97
CA LEU A 112 -18.28 5.02 -8.37
C LEU A 112 -19.02 6.23 -7.78
N GLU A 113 -20.36 6.24 -7.82
CA GLU A 113 -21.15 7.36 -7.30
C GLU A 113 -21.11 7.45 -5.77
N GLU A 114 -20.98 6.32 -5.10
CA GLU A 114 -20.75 6.26 -3.66
C GLU A 114 -19.36 6.84 -3.31
N GLN A 115 -18.34 6.47 -4.06
CA GLN A 115 -16.96 6.95 -3.85
C GLN A 115 -16.79 8.43 -4.16
N LYS A 116 -17.48 8.96 -5.18
CA LYS A 116 -17.50 10.40 -5.47
C LYS A 116 -17.98 11.25 -4.27
N ARG A 117 -18.83 10.71 -3.40
CA ARG A 117 -19.28 11.43 -2.19
C ARG A 117 -18.16 11.60 -1.17
N LEU A 118 -17.19 10.67 -1.12
CA LEU A 118 -16.03 10.75 -0.23
C LEU A 118 -15.04 11.85 -0.63
N LEU A 119 -15.14 12.40 -1.84
CA LEU A 119 -14.32 13.55 -2.26
C LEU A 119 -14.58 14.83 -1.45
N GLN A 120 -15.62 14.85 -0.63
CA GLN A 120 -15.88 15.93 0.34
C GLN A 120 -14.90 15.87 1.54
N GLU A 121 -14.32 14.70 1.81
CA GLU A 121 -13.40 14.51 2.91
C GLU A 121 -12.00 15.05 2.54
N PRO A 122 -11.24 15.60 3.50
CA PRO A 122 -9.93 16.17 3.24
C PRO A 122 -8.95 15.16 2.61
N ASN A 123 -8.11 15.63 1.70
CA ASN A 123 -7.06 14.84 1.04
C ASN A 123 -7.57 13.54 0.42
N THR A 124 -8.77 13.55 -0.16
CA THR A 124 -9.41 12.38 -0.75
C THR A 124 -9.44 12.47 -2.26
N THR A 125 -9.01 11.40 -2.94
CA THR A 125 -9.02 11.27 -4.40
C THR A 125 -9.58 9.91 -4.81
N LEU A 126 -10.14 9.83 -6.04
CA LEU A 126 -10.60 8.56 -6.58
C LEU A 126 -9.43 7.71 -7.08
N THR A 127 -9.54 6.40 -6.89
CA THR A 127 -8.65 5.42 -7.50
C THR A 127 -9.43 4.18 -7.92
N PRO A 128 -9.08 3.47 -9.01
CA PRO A 128 -9.64 2.15 -9.26
C PRO A 128 -8.96 1.12 -8.35
N HIS A 129 -9.73 0.16 -7.83
CA HIS A 129 -9.19 -0.89 -6.96
C HIS A 129 -8.05 -1.66 -7.64
N SER A 130 -8.34 -2.24 -8.80
CA SER A 130 -7.39 -3.11 -9.50
C SER A 130 -7.73 -3.20 -10.99
N THR A 131 -6.88 -3.88 -11.74
CA THR A 131 -7.11 -4.14 -13.17
C THR A 131 -8.16 -5.23 -13.43
N TYR A 132 -8.67 -5.92 -12.40
CA TYR A 132 -9.56 -7.06 -12.57
C TYR A 132 -10.95 -6.90 -11.90
N SER A 133 -11.14 -5.89 -11.08
CA SER A 133 -12.34 -5.75 -10.24
C SER A 133 -13.23 -4.57 -10.60
N VAL A 134 -12.91 -3.83 -11.66
CA VAL A 134 -13.61 -2.59 -12.09
C VAL A 134 -14.01 -2.74 -13.54
N THR A 135 -15.27 -2.35 -13.89
CA THR A 135 -15.71 -2.28 -15.29
C THR A 135 -14.83 -1.34 -16.09
N ASP A 136 -14.69 -1.56 -17.40
CA ASP A 136 -13.81 -0.76 -18.24
C ASP A 136 -14.24 0.73 -18.30
N ALA A 137 -15.53 0.98 -18.34
CA ALA A 137 -16.07 2.34 -18.35
C ALA A 137 -15.70 3.10 -17.06
N ALA A 138 -15.90 2.51 -15.87
CA ALA A 138 -15.58 3.15 -14.61
C ALA A 138 -14.06 3.30 -14.40
N PHE A 139 -13.28 2.32 -14.82
CA PHE A 139 -11.82 2.39 -14.78
C PHE A 139 -11.31 3.60 -15.59
N LYS A 140 -11.76 3.73 -16.84
CA LYS A 140 -11.42 4.87 -17.70
C LYS A 140 -11.88 6.21 -17.12
N GLU A 141 -13.07 6.28 -16.56
CA GLU A 141 -13.59 7.51 -15.95
C GLU A 141 -12.70 7.98 -14.80
N VAL A 142 -12.35 7.06 -13.87
CA VAL A 142 -11.47 7.38 -12.73
C VAL A 142 -10.08 7.78 -13.20
N CYS A 143 -9.47 7.03 -14.13
CA CYS A 143 -8.11 7.28 -14.61
C CYS A 143 -7.97 8.62 -15.33
N ASN A 144 -9.04 9.11 -15.95
CA ASN A 144 -9.06 10.39 -16.69
C ASN A 144 -9.55 11.58 -15.86
N THR A 145 -9.71 11.43 -14.55
CA THR A 145 -10.01 12.58 -13.68
C THR A 145 -8.88 13.62 -13.72
N THR A 146 -9.21 14.88 -13.52
CA THR A 146 -8.24 16.01 -13.59
C THR A 146 -7.37 16.17 -12.34
N SER A 147 -7.48 15.27 -11.36
CA SER A 147 -6.67 15.31 -10.13
C SER A 147 -5.18 15.22 -10.45
N GLN A 148 -4.36 15.95 -9.70
CA GLN A 148 -2.89 15.87 -9.76
C GLN A 148 -2.34 14.75 -8.87
N SER A 149 -3.14 14.21 -7.94
CA SER A 149 -2.73 13.12 -7.06
C SER A 149 -2.52 11.82 -7.85
N PRO A 150 -1.60 10.95 -7.41
CA PRO A 150 -1.40 9.66 -8.06
C PRO A 150 -2.66 8.78 -7.98
N LEU A 151 -2.75 7.78 -8.84
CA LEU A 151 -3.66 6.65 -8.68
C LEU A 151 -2.96 5.58 -7.86
N SER A 152 -3.66 4.93 -6.92
CA SER A 152 -3.15 3.78 -6.17
C SER A 152 -3.93 2.53 -6.58
N ILE A 153 -3.27 1.59 -7.24
CA ILE A 153 -3.92 0.46 -7.92
C ILE A 153 -3.28 -0.84 -7.49
N HIS A 154 -4.07 -1.80 -6.96
CA HIS A 154 -3.60 -3.18 -6.75
C HIS A 154 -3.24 -3.77 -8.11
N PHE A 155 -2.01 -4.24 -8.25
CA PHE A 155 -1.44 -4.60 -9.53
C PHE A 155 -0.53 -5.81 -9.42
N LEU A 156 -0.81 -6.83 -10.22
CA LEU A 156 -0.05 -8.07 -10.29
C LEU A 156 0.21 -8.69 -8.90
N GLU A 157 -0.85 -8.70 -8.09
CA GLU A 157 -0.81 -9.23 -6.73
C GLU A 157 -0.67 -10.76 -6.73
N THR A 158 -1.31 -11.43 -7.68
CA THR A 158 -1.30 -12.90 -7.80
C THR A 158 -1.23 -13.35 -9.27
N GLU A 159 -0.79 -14.59 -9.49
CA GLU A 159 -0.85 -15.21 -10.81
C GLU A 159 -2.27 -15.31 -11.37
N ASP A 160 -3.28 -15.43 -10.50
CA ASP A 160 -4.69 -15.48 -10.92
C ASP A 160 -5.14 -14.22 -11.65
N GLU A 161 -4.54 -13.05 -11.35
CA GLU A 161 -4.78 -11.81 -12.10
C GLU A 161 -4.31 -11.93 -13.55
N VAL A 162 -3.11 -12.48 -13.78
CA VAL A 162 -2.57 -12.70 -15.13
C VAL A 162 -3.38 -13.77 -15.88
N LEU A 163 -3.71 -14.86 -15.20
CA LEU A 163 -4.47 -15.96 -15.77
C LEU A 163 -5.89 -15.54 -16.17
N LEU A 164 -6.53 -14.65 -15.42
CA LEU A 164 -7.85 -14.10 -15.73
C LEU A 164 -7.89 -13.47 -17.13
N TYR A 165 -6.87 -12.68 -17.50
CA TYR A 165 -6.80 -12.07 -18.84
C TYR A 165 -6.63 -13.07 -19.97
N ASN A 166 -6.25 -14.31 -19.65
CA ASN A 166 -6.18 -15.44 -20.58
C ASN A 166 -7.43 -16.36 -20.51
N GLY A 167 -8.47 -15.97 -19.76
CA GLY A 167 -9.65 -16.79 -19.54
C GLY A 167 -9.39 -18.06 -18.71
N GLN A 168 -8.44 -18.00 -17.78
CA GLN A 168 -7.96 -19.14 -16.98
C GLN A 168 -7.80 -18.75 -15.50
N GLY A 169 -7.53 -19.75 -14.66
CA GLY A 169 -7.23 -19.56 -13.24
C GLY A 169 -8.48 -19.51 -12.35
N ARG A 170 -8.23 -19.58 -11.03
CA ARG A 170 -9.29 -19.63 -10.01
C ARG A 170 -10.17 -18.39 -9.99
N LEU A 171 -9.60 -17.23 -10.27
CA LEU A 171 -10.34 -15.98 -10.33
C LEU A 171 -11.32 -15.97 -11.50
N HIS A 172 -10.92 -16.49 -12.67
CA HIS A 172 -11.80 -16.64 -13.82
C HIS A 172 -12.95 -17.65 -13.55
N GLU A 173 -12.62 -18.79 -12.92
CA GLU A 173 -13.61 -19.78 -12.54
C GLU A 173 -14.65 -19.19 -11.56
N TRP A 174 -14.18 -18.48 -10.53
CA TRP A 174 -15.05 -17.83 -9.56
C TRP A 174 -15.94 -16.76 -10.22
N TYR A 175 -15.38 -15.91 -11.08
CA TYR A 175 -16.16 -14.90 -11.81
C TYR A 175 -17.24 -15.53 -12.70
N SER A 176 -16.91 -16.62 -13.37
CA SER A 176 -17.87 -17.39 -14.18
C SER A 176 -19.00 -17.97 -13.33
N GLN A 177 -18.68 -18.54 -12.17
CA GLN A 177 -19.67 -19.12 -11.24
C GLN A 177 -20.64 -18.06 -10.69
N VAL A 178 -20.15 -16.89 -10.34
CA VAL A 178 -20.99 -15.77 -9.84
C VAL A 178 -21.59 -14.94 -10.97
N GLY A 179 -21.22 -15.22 -12.24
CA GLY A 179 -21.73 -14.54 -13.44
C GLY A 179 -21.26 -13.09 -13.54
N PHE A 180 -20.00 -12.82 -13.25
CA PHE A 180 -19.38 -11.53 -13.54
C PHE A 180 -18.93 -11.48 -15.00
N GLU A 181 -19.22 -10.37 -15.67
CA GLU A 181 -18.73 -10.09 -17.01
C GLU A 181 -17.46 -9.24 -16.92
N CYS A 182 -16.41 -9.70 -17.60
CA CYS A 182 -15.11 -9.01 -17.64
C CYS A 182 -14.97 -8.29 -18.98
N ASP A 183 -15.40 -7.05 -19.05
CA ASP A 183 -15.39 -6.19 -20.23
C ASP A 183 -14.01 -5.61 -20.60
N PHE A 184 -12.97 -6.13 -19.95
CA PHE A 184 -11.58 -5.65 -20.06
C PHE A 184 -10.58 -6.72 -20.56
N LEU A 185 -11.01 -7.95 -20.80
CA LEU A 185 -10.08 -9.04 -21.17
C LEU A 185 -9.37 -8.80 -22.50
N ASP A 186 -9.98 -8.06 -23.41
CA ASP A 186 -9.42 -7.72 -24.73
C ASP A 186 -8.13 -6.89 -24.67
N TYR A 187 -7.80 -6.29 -23.51
CA TYR A 187 -6.49 -5.70 -23.31
C TYR A 187 -5.35 -6.73 -23.29
N GLY A 188 -5.66 -7.99 -22.98
CA GLY A 188 -4.74 -9.13 -23.01
C GLY A 188 -3.75 -9.22 -21.86
N SER A 189 -3.59 -8.17 -21.03
CA SER A 189 -2.85 -8.23 -19.77
C SER A 189 -3.16 -7.05 -18.85
N PRO A 190 -2.92 -7.17 -17.52
CA PRO A 190 -3.03 -6.07 -16.56
C PRO A 190 -2.20 -4.84 -16.97
N ALA A 191 -0.94 -5.02 -17.33
CA ALA A 191 -0.05 -3.93 -17.75
C ALA A 191 -0.54 -3.21 -19.02
N LYS A 192 -1.03 -3.96 -20.00
CA LYS A 192 -1.62 -3.38 -21.22
C LYS A 192 -2.87 -2.57 -20.92
N ARG A 193 -3.74 -3.03 -19.99
CA ARG A 193 -4.90 -2.24 -19.57
C ARG A 193 -4.48 -0.91 -18.96
N ILE A 194 -3.48 -0.90 -18.06
CA ILE A 194 -2.94 0.32 -17.47
C ILE A 194 -2.40 1.25 -18.53
N ALA A 195 -1.52 0.77 -19.42
CA ALA A 195 -0.91 1.59 -20.48
C ALA A 195 -1.95 2.13 -21.48
N ALA A 196 -3.02 1.40 -21.77
CA ALA A 196 -4.06 1.83 -22.70
C ALA A 196 -5.06 2.83 -22.11
N THR A 197 -5.19 2.89 -20.76
CA THR A 197 -6.29 3.65 -20.13
C THR A 197 -5.82 4.83 -19.28
N ILE A 198 -4.63 4.77 -18.72
CA ILE A 198 -4.09 5.83 -17.87
C ILE A 198 -3.23 6.78 -18.71
N PRO A 199 -3.49 8.10 -18.68
CA PRO A 199 -2.67 9.06 -19.41
C PRO A 199 -1.20 9.02 -18.98
N PRO A 200 -0.22 9.12 -19.91
CA PRO A 200 1.21 9.03 -19.59
C PRO A 200 1.70 10.04 -18.54
N GLN A 201 1.02 11.19 -18.43
CA GLN A 201 1.36 12.27 -17.50
C GLN A 201 0.78 12.05 -16.09
N ARG A 202 0.00 10.98 -15.90
CA ARG A 202 -0.59 10.65 -14.59
C ARG A 202 0.37 9.80 -13.79
N SER A 203 0.74 10.26 -12.60
CA SER A 203 1.51 9.46 -11.64
C SER A 203 0.67 8.28 -11.11
N VAL A 204 1.31 7.14 -10.92
CA VAL A 204 0.66 5.92 -10.43
C VAL A 204 1.48 5.29 -9.31
N ILE A 205 0.79 4.71 -8.33
CA ILE A 205 1.31 3.82 -7.30
C ILE A 205 0.76 2.43 -7.65
N LEU A 206 1.61 1.55 -8.13
CA LEU A 206 1.28 0.16 -8.43
C LEU A 206 1.60 -0.69 -7.22
N VAL A 207 0.58 -1.31 -6.64
CA VAL A 207 0.68 -1.98 -5.34
C VAL A 207 0.81 -3.49 -5.51
N HIS A 208 1.60 -4.13 -4.67
CA HIS A 208 2.01 -5.54 -4.61
C HIS A 208 3.11 -5.92 -5.59
N ASN A 209 2.87 -5.89 -6.90
CA ASN A 209 3.84 -6.23 -7.95
C ASN A 209 4.47 -7.63 -7.80
N THR A 210 3.75 -8.57 -7.20
CA THR A 210 4.29 -9.88 -6.77
C THR A 210 4.73 -10.73 -7.96
N VAL A 211 3.95 -10.70 -9.04
CA VAL A 211 4.18 -11.50 -10.26
C VAL A 211 4.59 -10.66 -11.46
N LEU A 212 5.21 -9.52 -11.19
CA LEU A 212 5.70 -8.57 -12.19
C LEU A 212 6.77 -9.20 -13.08
N SER A 213 6.66 -9.02 -14.40
CA SER A 213 7.65 -9.46 -15.38
C SER A 213 8.54 -8.32 -15.90
N PRO A 214 9.73 -8.62 -16.45
CA PRO A 214 10.57 -7.61 -17.10
C PRO A 214 9.85 -6.83 -18.21
N SER A 215 9.00 -7.51 -19.00
CA SER A 215 8.23 -6.87 -20.06
C SER A 215 7.14 -5.92 -19.56
N ASP A 216 6.58 -6.17 -18.36
CA ASP A 216 5.64 -5.24 -17.75
C ASP A 216 6.35 -3.95 -17.32
N VAL A 217 7.54 -4.08 -16.70
CA VAL A 217 8.35 -2.92 -16.28
C VAL A 217 8.76 -2.09 -17.49
N GLU A 218 9.28 -2.72 -18.56
CA GLU A 218 9.68 -2.04 -19.79
C GLU A 218 8.48 -1.29 -20.41
N MET A 219 7.37 -2.00 -20.63
CA MET A 219 6.15 -1.43 -21.23
C MET A 219 5.63 -0.21 -20.45
N LEU A 220 5.52 -0.34 -19.13
CA LEU A 220 5.00 0.75 -18.29
C LEU A 220 6.00 1.92 -18.21
N SER A 221 7.31 1.63 -18.15
CA SER A 221 8.34 2.67 -18.15
C SER A 221 8.38 3.45 -19.47
N ASP A 222 8.14 2.78 -20.60
CA ASP A 222 8.06 3.42 -21.91
C ASP A 222 6.78 4.25 -22.08
N HIS A 223 5.67 3.83 -21.46
CA HIS A 223 4.39 4.53 -21.56
C HIS A 223 4.35 5.79 -20.69
N PHE A 224 4.76 5.72 -19.41
CA PHE A 224 4.61 6.83 -18.49
C PHE A 224 5.73 7.86 -18.60
N THR A 225 5.34 9.13 -18.71
CA THR A 225 6.25 10.29 -18.57
C THR A 225 6.25 10.83 -17.13
N ALA A 226 5.17 10.59 -16.37
CA ALA A 226 5.11 10.84 -14.94
C ALA A 226 5.73 9.69 -14.15
N PRO A 227 6.12 9.89 -12.87
CA PRO A 227 6.67 8.83 -12.04
C PRO A 227 5.71 7.65 -11.84
N ILE A 228 6.25 6.44 -11.95
CA ILE A 228 5.65 5.21 -11.43
C ILE A 228 6.28 4.94 -10.08
N TYR A 229 5.45 4.69 -9.06
CA TYR A 229 5.86 4.24 -7.74
C TYR A 229 5.44 2.77 -7.56
N TRP A 230 6.39 1.92 -7.18
CA TRP A 230 6.21 0.49 -7.02
C TRP A 230 6.09 0.18 -5.54
N ALA A 231 4.86 0.07 -5.05
CA ALA A 231 4.58 -0.21 -3.64
C ALA A 231 4.64 -1.72 -3.38
N LEU A 232 5.48 -2.13 -2.45
CA LEU A 232 5.62 -3.52 -2.02
C LEU A 232 4.99 -3.69 -0.64
N CYS A 233 4.17 -4.75 -0.48
CA CYS A 233 3.52 -5.15 0.75
C CYS A 233 3.88 -6.61 1.08
N PRO A 234 5.17 -6.91 1.36
CA PRO A 234 5.69 -8.28 1.37
C PRO A 234 5.03 -9.18 2.41
N ARG A 235 4.66 -8.63 3.56
CA ARG A 235 4.00 -9.43 4.62
C ARG A 235 2.57 -9.78 4.26
N SER A 236 1.85 -8.86 3.60
CA SER A 236 0.51 -9.16 3.09
C SER A 236 0.56 -10.26 2.03
N ASN A 237 1.49 -10.18 1.09
CA ASN A 237 1.67 -11.20 0.06
C ASN A 237 2.02 -12.58 0.66
N GLU A 238 2.88 -12.60 1.70
CA GLU A 238 3.17 -13.83 2.45
C GLU A 238 1.94 -14.34 3.20
N TYR A 239 1.21 -13.44 3.87
CA TYR A 239 0.01 -13.79 4.63
C TYR A 239 -1.06 -14.42 3.76
N ILE A 240 -1.38 -13.81 2.61
CA ILE A 240 -2.44 -14.29 1.71
C ILE A 240 -2.01 -15.55 0.97
N SER A 241 -0.84 -15.53 0.32
CA SER A 241 -0.47 -16.50 -0.72
C SER A 241 0.87 -17.20 -0.49
N ARG A 242 1.52 -17.01 0.66
CA ARG A 242 2.87 -17.51 0.95
C ARG A 242 3.90 -17.06 -0.09
N GLN A 243 3.63 -15.97 -0.79
CA GLN A 243 4.54 -15.42 -1.78
C GLN A 243 5.52 -14.44 -1.14
N LYS A 244 6.78 -14.50 -1.59
CA LYS A 244 7.82 -13.55 -1.19
C LYS A 244 7.94 -12.44 -2.24
N PRO A 245 8.56 -11.30 -1.91
CA PRO A 245 8.73 -10.18 -2.85
C PRO A 245 9.75 -10.50 -3.94
N GLN A 246 9.41 -11.39 -4.87
CA GLN A 246 10.30 -11.87 -5.94
C GLN A 246 10.65 -10.76 -6.94
N SER A 247 9.75 -9.79 -7.13
CA SER A 247 9.94 -8.66 -8.04
C SER A 247 10.96 -7.63 -7.56
N VAL A 248 11.41 -7.68 -6.30
CA VAL A 248 12.29 -6.65 -5.73
C VAL A 248 13.60 -6.49 -6.51
N GLU A 249 14.26 -7.58 -6.91
CA GLU A 249 15.51 -7.50 -7.67
C GLU A 249 15.27 -6.95 -9.08
N LEU A 250 14.16 -7.32 -9.71
CA LEU A 250 13.75 -6.75 -10.99
C LEU A 250 13.54 -5.24 -10.89
N LEU A 251 12.82 -4.80 -9.86
CA LEU A 251 12.54 -3.38 -9.63
C LEU A 251 13.82 -2.60 -9.28
N ARG A 252 14.72 -3.17 -8.48
CA ARG A 252 16.01 -2.54 -8.18
C ARG A 252 16.89 -2.36 -9.43
N ALA A 253 16.82 -3.30 -10.37
CA ALA A 253 17.59 -3.23 -11.61
C ALA A 253 17.01 -2.23 -12.62
N GLY A 254 15.69 -2.10 -12.72
CA GLY A 254 14.99 -1.36 -13.76
C GLY A 254 14.15 -0.16 -13.31
N ALA A 255 13.79 -0.08 -12.03
CA ALA A 255 12.90 0.95 -11.50
C ALA A 255 13.53 1.69 -10.32
N LYS A 256 13.18 2.98 -10.14
CA LYS A 256 13.83 3.84 -9.13
C LYS A 256 12.97 4.18 -7.93
N ASN A 257 11.67 4.00 -7.99
CA ASN A 257 10.74 4.54 -7.00
C ASN A 257 10.02 3.39 -6.27
N ILE A 258 10.78 2.48 -5.65
CA ILE A 258 10.22 1.45 -4.77
C ILE A 258 9.72 2.15 -3.51
N CYS A 259 8.51 1.78 -3.05
CA CYS A 259 7.91 2.24 -1.80
C CYS A 259 7.46 1.04 -0.98
N ILE A 260 7.18 1.25 0.31
CA ILE A 260 6.70 0.21 1.22
C ILE A 260 5.30 0.56 1.71
N GLY A 261 4.41 -0.41 1.64
CA GLY A 261 3.08 -0.40 2.24
C GLY A 261 2.88 -1.60 3.16
N THR A 262 1.92 -1.53 4.05
CA THR A 262 1.61 -2.63 4.98
C THR A 262 0.38 -3.42 4.55
N ASP A 263 -0.41 -2.87 3.65
CA ASP A 263 -1.76 -3.33 3.36
C ASP A 263 -2.65 -3.33 4.62
N SER A 264 -3.65 -4.18 4.73
CA SER A 264 -4.62 -4.21 5.83
C SER A 264 -4.22 -5.16 6.96
N LEU A 265 -4.81 -4.95 8.15
CA LEU A 265 -4.76 -5.95 9.23
C LEU A 265 -5.63 -7.19 8.96
N ALA A 266 -6.39 -7.21 7.87
CA ALA A 266 -7.05 -8.41 7.37
C ALA A 266 -6.06 -9.38 6.72
N SER A 267 -4.98 -8.85 6.14
CA SER A 267 -3.91 -9.56 5.43
C SER A 267 -2.53 -9.40 6.08
N ASN A 268 -2.44 -8.87 7.29
CA ASN A 268 -1.18 -8.65 7.99
C ASN A 268 -1.35 -8.79 9.51
N ARG A 269 -0.27 -9.09 10.21
CA ARG A 269 -0.26 -9.21 11.67
C ARG A 269 -0.05 -7.86 12.37
N SER A 270 0.57 -6.89 11.69
CA SER A 270 0.83 -5.54 12.17
C SER A 270 0.94 -4.55 11.00
N LEU A 271 0.81 -3.25 11.29
CA LEU A 271 1.10 -2.17 10.32
C LEU A 271 2.50 -1.58 10.53
N SER A 272 3.44 -2.40 10.99
CA SER A 272 4.82 -2.02 11.29
C SER A 272 5.67 -1.94 10.02
N MET A 273 6.20 -0.77 9.71
CA MET A 273 7.11 -0.58 8.59
C MET A 273 8.40 -1.38 8.74
N VAL A 274 8.93 -1.50 9.96
CA VAL A 274 10.16 -2.29 10.22
C VAL A 274 9.91 -3.77 9.96
N GLU A 275 8.72 -4.30 10.31
CA GLU A 275 8.37 -5.68 10.02
C GLU A 275 8.27 -5.96 8.51
N GLU A 276 7.79 -5.00 7.71
CA GLU A 276 7.84 -5.11 6.25
C GLU A 276 9.29 -5.15 5.74
N LEU A 277 10.16 -4.25 6.25
CA LEU A 277 11.55 -4.18 5.84
C LEU A 277 12.34 -5.45 6.18
N LYS A 278 12.00 -6.18 7.25
CA LYS A 278 12.61 -7.47 7.61
C LYS A 278 12.39 -8.58 6.57
N MET A 279 11.39 -8.42 5.69
CA MET A 279 11.12 -9.38 4.62
C MET A 279 12.17 -9.35 3.50
N PHE A 280 12.97 -8.28 3.43
CA PHE A 280 14.00 -8.11 2.41
C PHE A 280 15.37 -8.55 2.93
N HIS A 281 15.99 -9.48 2.21
CA HIS A 281 17.31 -9.97 2.55
C HIS A 281 18.35 -9.47 1.53
N ASN A 282 19.58 -9.22 2.00
CA ASN A 282 20.69 -8.77 1.16
C ASN A 282 20.50 -7.41 0.48
N ILE A 283 19.62 -6.55 1.04
CA ILE A 283 19.43 -5.19 0.56
C ILE A 283 20.01 -4.23 1.60
N PRO A 284 20.81 -3.23 1.19
CA PRO A 284 21.37 -2.24 2.12
C PRO A 284 20.26 -1.53 2.90
N LEU A 285 20.42 -1.42 4.22
CA LEU A 285 19.42 -0.80 5.08
C LEU A 285 19.09 0.64 4.68
N ALA A 286 20.10 1.41 4.26
CA ALA A 286 19.90 2.78 3.78
C ALA A 286 18.98 2.86 2.55
N GLU A 287 19.07 1.89 1.66
CA GLU A 287 18.19 1.77 0.49
C GLU A 287 16.75 1.46 0.94
N MET A 288 16.57 0.47 1.82
CA MET A 288 15.27 0.10 2.38
C MET A 288 14.61 1.26 3.15
N LEU A 289 15.40 2.03 3.91
CA LEU A 289 14.89 3.22 4.60
C LEU A 289 14.43 4.29 3.61
N THR A 290 15.14 4.48 2.49
CA THR A 290 14.70 5.39 1.43
C THR A 290 13.32 4.97 0.85
N TRP A 291 13.09 3.67 0.70
CA TRP A 291 11.78 3.14 0.25
C TRP A 291 10.65 3.43 1.24
N ALA A 292 10.95 3.30 2.54
CA ALA A 292 9.98 3.48 3.61
C ALA A 292 9.80 4.94 4.05
N THR A 293 10.56 5.89 3.51
CA THR A 293 10.52 7.30 3.89
C THR A 293 10.40 8.21 2.66
N LEU A 294 11.52 8.61 2.04
CA LEU A 294 11.59 9.61 0.97
C LEU A 294 10.75 9.22 -0.26
N ASN A 295 10.81 7.96 -0.70
CA ASN A 295 10.08 7.56 -1.91
C ASN A 295 8.57 7.61 -1.69
N GLY A 296 8.09 7.19 -0.51
CA GLY A 296 6.67 7.32 -0.13
C GLY A 296 6.25 8.79 -0.05
N ALA A 297 7.11 9.68 0.51
CA ALA A 297 6.83 11.10 0.57
C ALA A 297 6.70 11.72 -0.83
N LYS A 298 7.60 11.37 -1.75
CA LYS A 298 7.51 11.77 -3.17
C LYS A 298 6.26 11.25 -3.85
N ALA A 299 5.87 10.00 -3.56
CA ALA A 299 4.67 9.41 -4.13
C ALA A 299 3.40 10.15 -3.73
N LEU A 300 3.33 10.65 -2.49
CA LEU A 300 2.20 11.44 -2.00
C LEU A 300 2.35 12.95 -2.29
N GLY A 301 3.48 13.40 -2.86
CA GLY A 301 3.74 14.82 -3.13
C GLY A 301 3.94 15.66 -1.86
N ILE A 302 4.51 15.07 -0.82
CA ILE A 302 4.74 15.69 0.50
C ILE A 302 6.23 15.74 0.88
N ASP A 303 7.11 15.51 -0.07
CA ASP A 303 8.57 15.42 0.16
C ASP A 303 9.23 16.77 0.49
N ASP A 304 8.55 17.88 0.30
CA ASP A 304 8.96 19.18 0.82
C ASP A 304 8.93 19.23 2.36
N ASP A 305 7.99 18.52 2.97
CA ASP A 305 7.75 18.51 4.43
C ASP A 305 8.21 17.22 5.13
N PHE A 306 8.23 16.07 4.42
CA PHE A 306 8.44 14.74 5.02
C PHE A 306 9.52 13.92 4.29
N GLY A 307 9.83 12.75 4.83
CA GLY A 307 10.67 11.72 4.21
C GLY A 307 12.17 11.85 4.41
N THR A 308 12.66 12.96 4.95
CA THR A 308 14.08 13.17 5.30
C THR A 308 14.20 13.98 6.59
N ILE A 309 15.35 13.84 7.28
CA ILE A 309 15.70 14.68 8.44
C ILE A 309 16.48 15.88 7.93
N GLU A 310 15.79 17.00 7.75
CA GLU A 310 16.35 18.26 7.28
C GLU A 310 15.75 19.44 8.06
N VAL A 311 16.51 20.52 8.18
CA VAL A 311 16.05 21.74 8.86
C VAL A 311 14.84 22.32 8.12
N GLY A 312 13.74 22.50 8.84
CA GLY A 312 12.49 23.08 8.32
C GLY A 312 11.45 22.02 7.89
N LYS A 313 11.81 20.75 7.78
CA LYS A 313 10.84 19.69 7.53
C LYS A 313 10.06 19.30 8.79
N LYS A 314 8.90 18.72 8.58
CA LYS A 314 7.96 18.25 9.62
C LYS A 314 8.13 16.78 9.97
N SER A 315 9.05 16.06 9.26
CA SER A 315 9.31 14.65 9.54
C SER A 315 9.62 14.43 11.01
N GLY A 316 8.96 13.44 11.60
CA GLY A 316 9.34 12.90 12.89
C GLY A 316 10.71 12.25 12.86
N ILE A 317 11.26 11.97 14.02
CA ILE A 317 12.49 11.20 14.19
C ILE A 317 12.13 9.84 14.80
N VAL A 318 12.58 8.79 14.14
CA VAL A 318 12.34 7.40 14.54
C VAL A 318 13.66 6.74 14.92
N ASN A 319 13.66 6.06 16.06
CA ASN A 319 14.76 5.18 16.45
C ASN A 319 14.39 3.73 16.08
N ILE A 320 15.26 3.08 15.32
CA ILE A 320 15.21 1.63 15.07
C ILE A 320 16.26 0.98 15.95
N SER A 321 15.84 0.34 17.03
CA SER A 321 16.71 -0.42 17.94
C SER A 321 16.78 -1.89 17.56
N GLY A 322 17.70 -2.65 18.18
CA GLY A 322 17.91 -4.07 17.91
C GLY A 322 18.51 -4.35 16.52
N VAL A 323 19.19 -3.37 15.92
CA VAL A 323 19.89 -3.49 14.62
C VAL A 323 21.28 -4.08 14.84
N ASP A 324 21.72 -4.96 13.94
CA ASP A 324 23.15 -5.31 13.85
C ASP A 324 23.92 -4.13 13.25
N LEU A 325 24.56 -3.34 14.11
CA LEU A 325 25.31 -2.16 13.71
C LEU A 325 26.61 -2.48 12.98
N SER A 326 27.13 -3.72 13.11
CA SER A 326 28.36 -4.14 12.43
C SER A 326 28.14 -4.33 10.94
N ASN A 327 26.96 -4.85 10.58
CA ASN A 327 26.58 -5.16 9.20
C ASN A 327 25.51 -4.21 8.66
N LEU A 328 24.97 -3.31 9.49
CA LEU A 328 23.85 -2.42 9.19
C LEU A 328 22.64 -3.22 8.65
N THR A 329 22.23 -4.26 9.39
CA THR A 329 21.11 -5.12 9.00
C THR A 329 20.06 -5.19 10.11
N LEU A 330 18.80 -5.34 9.71
CA LEU A 330 17.71 -5.60 10.64
C LEU A 330 17.82 -7.03 11.18
N THR A 331 17.49 -7.21 12.43
CA THR A 331 17.40 -8.52 13.12
C THR A 331 15.94 -8.84 13.44
N PRO A 332 15.61 -10.06 13.85
CA PRO A 332 14.27 -10.36 14.36
C PRO A 332 13.84 -9.46 15.54
N ASN A 333 14.79 -8.93 16.31
CA ASN A 333 14.55 -8.06 17.46
C ASN A 333 14.48 -6.57 17.10
N SER A 334 14.72 -6.21 15.84
CA SER A 334 14.64 -4.79 15.41
C SER A 334 13.21 -4.29 15.53
N HIS A 335 13.04 -3.10 16.09
CA HIS A 335 11.75 -2.45 16.24
C HIS A 335 11.90 -0.93 16.18
N ALA A 336 10.87 -0.27 15.72
CA ALA A 336 10.84 1.19 15.62
C ALA A 336 10.13 1.80 16.83
N LYS A 337 10.56 3.01 17.17
CA LYS A 337 9.91 3.87 18.15
C LYS A 337 10.06 5.32 17.74
N ARG A 338 8.96 6.06 17.74
CA ARG A 338 8.98 7.50 17.55
C ARG A 338 9.73 8.20 18.69
N ILE A 339 10.60 9.14 18.34
CA ILE A 339 11.32 10.00 19.29
C ILE A 339 10.71 11.40 19.28
N LEU A 340 10.43 11.94 18.10
CA LEU A 340 9.79 13.24 17.85
C LEU A 340 8.65 13.08 16.84
#